data_359cbc66cc30903a2d2a431942d3aaf5
#
_entry.id   359cbc66cc30903a2d2a431942d3aaf5
#
_cell.length_a   1.000
_cell.length_b   1.000
_cell.length_c   1.000
_cell.angle_alpha   90.00
_cell.angle_beta   90.00
_cell.angle_gamma   90.00
#
_symmetry.space_group_name_H-M   'P 1'
#
loop_
_entity.id
_entity.type
_entity.pdbx_description
1 polymer ?
#
loop_
_entity_poly.entity_id
_entity_poly.type
_entity_poly.pdbx_seq_one_letter_code
_entity_poly.pdbx_strand_id
1 'polypeptide(L)'
;EISLGLVGSEMCIRDSPQPVKLGLAGGPLIVSILISRFGPHYKLITYTTISANLMVREIGISLFLACVGLGAGKGFIETIINEGGYVWIAYGAIITLLPLLIVGIIGRYVYKLNYYTLIGVLSGATTNPPALAYSNDLTSCDAPAVGYATVYPLTMFLRVLTAQILILALA
;
A
#
# COMPACT_ATOMS: atom_id res chain seq x y z
N GLU A 1 30.67 8.83 5.47
CA GLU A 1 29.39 8.50 4.83
C GLU A 1 28.46 7.94 5.90
N ILE A 2 27.74 8.82 6.53
CA ILE A 2 26.68 8.43 7.44
C ILE A 2 25.51 8.09 6.53
N SER A 3 25.42 6.84 6.09
CA SER A 3 24.16 6.29 5.63
C SER A 3 23.24 6.28 6.85
N LEU A 4 22.47 7.33 7.02
CA LEU A 4 21.26 7.29 7.81
C LEU A 4 20.30 6.32 7.07
N GLY A 5 20.66 5.05 7.04
CA GLY A 5 19.73 3.99 6.81
C GLY A 5 18.67 4.17 7.89
N LEU A 6 17.46 4.48 7.50
CA LEU A 6 16.29 4.40 8.36
C LEU A 6 16.30 3.00 8.98
N VAL A 7 16.89 2.92 10.17
CA VAL A 7 17.00 1.72 10.98
C VAL A 7 15.57 1.25 11.20
N GLY A 8 15.17 0.21 10.50
CA GLY A 8 13.83 -0.36 10.57
C GLY A 8 13.16 -0.62 9.22
N SER A 9 13.63 -0.04 8.12
CA SER A 9 13.04 -0.28 6.80
C SER A 9 13.58 -1.51 6.09
N GLU A 10 14.72 -2.03 6.53
CA GLU A 10 15.35 -3.23 5.97
C GLU A 10 15.54 -4.30 7.04
N MET A 11 14.49 -5.03 7.36
CA MET A 11 14.63 -6.29 8.09
C MET A 11 15.13 -7.33 7.10
N CYS A 12 16.45 -7.46 6.96
CA CYS A 12 17.08 -8.49 6.15
C CYS A 12 17.27 -9.73 7.00
N ILE A 13 16.69 -10.85 6.60
CA ILE A 13 17.08 -12.17 7.10
C ILE A 13 18.37 -12.53 6.37
N ARG A 14 19.51 -12.43 7.08
CA ARG A 14 20.88 -12.46 6.52
C ARG A 14 21.34 -13.84 6.06
N ASP A 15 20.64 -14.91 6.40
CA ASP A 15 21.11 -16.30 6.22
C ASP A 15 20.50 -16.99 5.00
N SER A 16 19.83 -16.25 4.12
CA SER A 16 19.27 -16.78 2.87
C SER A 16 20.14 -16.37 1.68
N PRO A 17 20.30 -17.18 0.65
CA PRO A 17 21.07 -16.82 -0.55
C PRO A 17 20.52 -15.62 -1.30
N GLN A 18 19.29 -15.21 -0.99
CA GLN A 18 18.67 -13.95 -1.42
C GLN A 18 18.17 -13.20 -0.18
N PRO A 19 18.56 -11.93 0.02
CA PRO A 19 18.09 -11.14 1.16
C PRO A 19 16.60 -10.87 1.05
N VAL A 20 15.81 -11.48 1.94
CA VAL A 20 14.37 -11.22 2.04
C VAL A 20 14.18 -9.85 2.68
N LYS A 21 13.68 -8.88 1.91
CA LYS A 21 13.42 -7.52 2.38
C LYS A 21 11.91 -7.30 2.53
N LEU A 22 11.49 -6.83 3.69
CA LEU A 22 10.07 -6.43 3.94
C LEU A 22 9.64 -5.19 3.13
N GLY A 23 10.58 -4.58 2.41
CA GLY A 23 10.35 -3.38 1.62
C GLY A 23 10.24 -2.11 2.48
N LEU A 24 10.39 -0.97 1.81
CA LEU A 24 10.37 0.36 2.44
C LEU A 24 9.04 0.69 3.14
N ALA A 25 7.95 0.06 2.76
CA ALA A 25 6.63 0.32 3.33
C ALA A 25 6.22 -0.72 4.40
N GLY A 26 6.65 -1.98 4.27
CA GLY A 26 6.24 -3.05 5.18
C GLY A 26 6.88 -2.94 6.57
N GLY A 27 8.16 -2.59 6.65
CA GLY A 27 8.88 -2.42 7.90
C GLY A 27 8.24 -1.36 8.83
N PRO A 28 8.11 -0.10 8.38
CA PRO A 28 7.47 0.97 9.16
C PRO A 28 6.02 0.66 9.55
N LEU A 29 5.26 -0.03 8.69
CA LEU A 29 3.89 -0.43 8.99
C LEU A 29 3.83 -1.41 10.18
N ILE A 30 4.65 -2.46 10.17
CA ILE A 30 4.71 -3.44 11.27
C ILE A 30 5.13 -2.75 12.57
N VAL A 31 6.19 -1.94 12.52
CA VAL A 31 6.70 -1.21 13.69
C VAL A 31 5.63 -0.27 14.24
N SER A 32 4.91 0.47 13.39
CA SER A 32 3.86 1.38 13.84
C SER A 32 2.67 0.64 14.48
N ILE A 33 2.29 -0.52 13.95
CA ILE A 33 1.25 -1.37 14.55
C ILE A 33 1.70 -1.90 15.92
N LEU A 34 2.96 -2.35 16.03
CA LEU A 34 3.51 -2.83 17.30
C LEU A 34 3.58 -1.70 18.33
N ILE A 35 4.05 -0.52 17.95
CA ILE A 35 4.09 0.65 18.84
C ILE A 35 2.68 1.07 19.24
N SER A 36 1.74 1.08 18.32
CA SER A 36 0.33 1.40 18.63
C SER A 36 -0.29 0.40 19.62
N ARG A 37 0.06 -0.88 19.49
CA ARG A 37 -0.49 -1.95 20.36
C ARG A 37 0.17 -1.97 21.73
N PHE A 38 1.50 -1.85 21.78
CA PHE A 38 2.28 -2.02 23.03
C PHE A 38 2.69 -0.69 23.67
N GLY A 39 2.71 0.42 22.90
CA GLY A 39 3.10 1.75 23.35
C GLY A 39 2.39 2.20 24.62
N PRO A 40 1.07 2.06 24.75
CA PRO A 40 0.36 2.43 25.97
C PRO A 40 0.87 1.70 27.22
N HIS A 41 1.36 0.46 27.09
CA HIS A 41 1.91 -0.32 28.19
C HIS A 41 3.26 0.25 28.69
N TYR A 42 4.03 0.86 27.80
CA TYR A 42 5.31 1.50 28.10
C TYR A 42 5.20 3.02 28.33
N LYS A 43 3.99 3.55 28.55
CA LYS A 43 3.70 4.98 28.74
C LYS A 43 4.09 5.86 27.52
N LEU A 44 4.27 5.26 26.36
CA LEU A 44 4.42 5.96 25.09
C LEU A 44 3.05 6.36 24.57
N ILE A 45 2.48 7.42 25.14
CA ILE A 45 1.15 7.88 24.75
C ILE A 45 1.37 9.09 23.83
N THR A 46 1.03 8.90 22.55
CA THR A 46 1.00 9.99 21.57
C THR A 46 -0.42 10.53 21.49
N TYR A 47 -0.70 11.59 22.22
CA TYR A 47 -1.94 12.34 22.05
C TYR A 47 -1.78 13.36 20.93
N THR A 48 -2.36 13.07 19.78
CA THR A 48 -2.55 14.04 18.71
C THR A 48 -4.04 14.24 18.47
N THR A 49 -4.44 15.45 18.16
CA THR A 49 -5.83 15.71 17.73
C THR A 49 -6.11 15.00 16.41
N ILE A 50 -7.35 14.60 16.18
CA ILE A 50 -7.77 13.94 14.94
C ILE A 50 -7.39 14.78 13.72
N SER A 51 -7.59 16.08 13.78
CA SER A 51 -7.23 17.02 12.70
C SER A 51 -5.72 17.03 12.40
N ALA A 52 -4.87 17.03 13.43
CA ALA A 52 -3.42 16.97 13.24
C ALA A 52 -2.99 15.62 12.62
N ASN A 53 -3.61 14.54 13.03
CA ASN A 53 -3.33 13.20 12.49
C ASN A 53 -3.70 13.10 11.00
N LEU A 54 -4.85 13.65 10.62
CA LEU A 54 -5.28 13.71 9.22
C LEU A 54 -4.33 14.58 8.38
N MET A 55 -3.91 15.74 8.89
CA MET A 55 -2.96 16.62 8.21
C MET A 55 -1.60 15.93 7.98
N VAL A 56 -1.04 15.29 8.99
CA VAL A 56 0.23 14.55 8.87
C VAL A 56 0.11 13.40 7.87
N ARG A 57 -1.03 12.71 7.86
CA ARG A 57 -1.34 11.66 6.88
C ARG A 57 -1.34 12.21 5.46
N GLU A 58 -2.01 13.34 5.19
CA GLU A 58 -2.06 13.96 3.86
C GLU A 58 -0.66 14.39 3.37
N ILE A 59 0.12 15.00 4.24
CA ILE A 59 1.51 15.36 3.94
C ILE A 59 2.32 14.09 3.63
N GLY A 60 2.19 13.05 4.44
CA GLY A 60 2.89 11.77 4.23
C GLY A 60 2.53 11.11 2.89
N ILE A 61 1.25 11.08 2.53
CA ILE A 61 0.79 10.55 1.24
C ILE A 61 1.33 11.37 0.07
N SER A 62 1.28 12.70 0.16
CA SER A 62 1.77 13.60 -0.89
C SER A 62 3.26 13.44 -1.14
N LEU A 63 4.06 13.39 -0.08
CA LEU A 63 5.51 13.16 -0.17
C LEU A 63 5.83 11.77 -0.74
N PHE A 64 5.14 10.74 -0.27
CA PHE A 64 5.32 9.38 -0.77
C PHE A 64 5.05 9.30 -2.27
N LEU A 65 3.91 9.84 -2.73
CA LEU A 65 3.53 9.84 -4.14
C LEU A 65 4.52 10.65 -4.99
N ALA A 66 5.00 11.79 -4.48
CA ALA A 66 6.01 12.60 -5.17
C ALA A 66 7.33 11.83 -5.33
N CYS A 67 7.82 11.19 -4.28
CA CYS A 67 9.05 10.39 -4.33
C CYS A 67 8.93 9.21 -5.30
N VAL A 68 7.81 8.48 -5.26
CA VAL A 68 7.54 7.35 -6.16
C VAL A 68 7.43 7.85 -7.61
N GLY A 69 6.71 8.95 -7.84
CA GLY A 69 6.55 9.54 -9.18
C GLY A 69 7.88 10.01 -9.78
N LEU A 70 8.71 10.70 -8.99
CA LEU A 70 10.03 11.13 -9.42
C LEU A 70 10.98 9.94 -9.69
N GLY A 71 10.92 8.90 -8.87
CA GLY A 71 11.70 7.68 -9.06
C GLY A 71 11.30 6.90 -10.30
N ALA A 72 10.00 6.74 -10.53
CA ALA A 72 9.44 6.04 -11.69
C ALA A 72 9.59 6.83 -13.00
N GLY A 73 9.63 8.17 -12.93
CA GLY A 73 9.72 9.03 -14.11
C GLY A 73 11.04 8.93 -14.88
N LYS A 74 12.12 8.51 -14.21
CA LYS A 74 13.41 8.30 -14.86
C LYS A 74 13.34 7.10 -15.81
N GLY A 75 13.57 7.36 -17.09
CA GLY A 75 13.56 6.32 -18.13
C GLY A 75 12.16 5.88 -18.61
N PHE A 76 11.07 6.41 -18.03
CA PHE A 76 9.71 6.01 -18.38
C PHE A 76 9.39 6.21 -19.87
N ILE A 77 9.73 7.38 -20.41
CA ILE A 77 9.52 7.71 -21.83
C ILE A 77 10.41 6.84 -22.73
N GLU A 78 11.66 6.63 -22.31
CA GLU A 78 12.64 5.82 -23.05
C GLU A 78 12.19 4.36 -23.16
N THR A 79 11.72 3.78 -22.07
CA THR A 79 11.16 2.41 -22.03
C THR A 79 9.91 2.29 -22.89
N ILE A 80 9.02 3.27 -22.90
CA ILE A 80 7.79 3.22 -23.72
C ILE A 80 8.13 3.26 -25.20
N ILE A 81 9.06 4.12 -25.62
CA ILE A 81 9.36 4.34 -27.04
C ILE A 81 10.27 3.23 -27.59
N ASN A 82 11.33 2.86 -26.87
CA ASN A 82 12.38 1.99 -27.37
C ASN A 82 12.12 0.50 -27.12
N GLU A 83 11.41 0.15 -26.04
CA GLU A 83 11.19 -1.25 -25.64
C GLU A 83 9.75 -1.75 -25.87
N GLY A 84 8.95 -1.00 -26.63
CA GLY A 84 7.56 -1.40 -26.87
C GLY A 84 6.68 -1.37 -25.62
N GLY A 85 6.95 -0.43 -24.72
CA GLY A 85 6.31 -0.32 -23.39
C GLY A 85 4.78 -0.23 -23.43
N TYR A 86 4.18 0.10 -24.59
CA TYR A 86 2.72 0.10 -24.76
C TYR A 86 2.09 -1.28 -24.52
N VAL A 87 2.81 -2.36 -24.82
CA VAL A 87 2.35 -3.74 -24.54
C VAL A 87 2.36 -4.00 -23.05
N TRP A 88 3.37 -3.53 -22.33
CA TRP A 88 3.45 -3.62 -20.87
C TRP A 88 2.36 -2.83 -20.17
N ILE A 89 2.00 -1.66 -20.70
CA ILE A 89 0.87 -0.85 -20.21
C ILE A 89 -0.44 -1.62 -20.36
N ALA A 90 -0.66 -2.26 -21.53
CA ALA A 90 -1.85 -3.07 -21.77
C ALA A 90 -1.94 -4.26 -20.80
N TYR A 91 -0.85 -5.00 -20.62
CA TYR A 91 -0.81 -6.08 -19.63
C TYR A 91 -1.04 -5.58 -18.20
N GLY A 92 -0.41 -4.47 -17.82
CA GLY A 92 -0.61 -3.84 -16.52
C GLY A 92 -2.07 -3.44 -16.28
N ALA A 93 -2.72 -2.89 -17.29
CA ALA A 93 -4.14 -2.55 -17.22
C ALA A 93 -5.02 -3.79 -17.03
N ILE A 94 -4.78 -4.86 -17.78
CA ILE A 94 -5.54 -6.13 -17.64
C ILE A 94 -5.34 -6.73 -16.25
N ILE A 95 -4.10 -6.83 -15.79
CA ILE A 95 -3.74 -7.40 -14.48
C ILE A 95 -4.37 -6.60 -13.34
N THR A 96 -4.57 -5.31 -13.51
CA THR A 96 -5.15 -4.45 -12.48
C THR A 96 -6.67 -4.43 -12.52
N LEU A 97 -7.25 -4.26 -13.72
CA LEU A 97 -8.70 -4.10 -13.87
C LEU A 97 -9.46 -5.43 -13.67
N LEU A 98 -8.91 -6.53 -14.17
CA LEU A 98 -9.63 -7.82 -14.13
C LEU A 98 -9.91 -8.29 -12.69
N PRO A 99 -8.96 -8.35 -11.77
CA PRO A 99 -9.23 -8.71 -10.38
C PRO A 99 -10.15 -7.72 -9.67
N LEU A 100 -10.01 -6.41 -9.95
CA LEU A 100 -10.87 -5.37 -9.38
C LEU A 100 -12.34 -5.56 -9.76
N LEU A 101 -12.60 -5.84 -11.04
CA LEU A 101 -13.96 -6.10 -11.53
C LEU A 101 -14.52 -7.38 -10.92
N ILE A 102 -13.75 -8.47 -10.90
CA ILE A 102 -14.18 -9.75 -10.33
C ILE A 102 -14.53 -9.59 -8.84
N VAL A 103 -13.62 -9.01 -8.05
CA VAL A 103 -13.84 -8.82 -6.61
C VAL A 103 -14.99 -7.83 -6.37
N GLY A 104 -15.09 -6.77 -7.18
CA GLY A 104 -16.19 -5.81 -7.11
C GLY A 104 -17.56 -6.45 -7.35
N ILE A 105 -17.67 -7.27 -8.40
CA ILE A 105 -18.90 -7.99 -8.75
C ILE A 105 -19.25 -8.99 -7.64
N ILE A 106 -18.31 -9.81 -7.21
CA ILE A 106 -18.53 -10.79 -6.14
C ILE A 106 -18.92 -10.09 -4.84
N GLY A 107 -18.20 -9.04 -4.44
CA GLY A 107 -18.49 -8.26 -3.24
C GLY A 107 -19.89 -7.66 -3.26
N ARG A 108 -20.34 -7.17 -4.42
CA ARG A 108 -21.67 -6.57 -4.57
C ARG A 108 -22.80 -7.59 -4.64
N TYR A 109 -22.65 -8.61 -5.48
CA TYR A 109 -23.74 -9.55 -5.77
C TYR A 109 -23.79 -10.74 -4.80
N VAL A 110 -22.64 -11.28 -4.40
CA VAL A 110 -22.59 -12.45 -3.50
C VAL A 110 -22.63 -12.02 -2.05
N TYR A 111 -21.72 -11.12 -1.65
CA TYR A 111 -21.64 -10.66 -0.25
C TYR A 111 -22.58 -9.49 0.09
N LYS A 112 -23.25 -8.90 -0.92
CA LYS A 112 -24.18 -7.77 -0.77
C LYS A 112 -23.60 -6.60 0.04
N LEU A 113 -22.32 -6.37 -0.10
CA LEU A 113 -21.63 -5.28 0.59
C LEU A 113 -22.20 -3.92 0.19
N ASN A 114 -22.25 -2.99 1.14
CA ASN A 114 -22.58 -1.61 0.85
C ASN A 114 -21.56 -1.04 -0.15
N TYR A 115 -22.03 -0.21 -1.07
CA TYR A 115 -21.19 0.41 -2.11
C TYR A 115 -19.97 1.13 -1.55
N TYR A 116 -20.15 1.93 -0.50
CA TYR A 116 -19.07 2.67 0.14
C TYR A 116 -18.04 1.77 0.83
N THR A 117 -18.49 0.72 1.51
CA THR A 117 -17.60 -0.29 2.09
C THR A 117 -16.83 -1.02 0.99
N LEU A 118 -17.49 -1.35 -0.11
CA LEU A 118 -16.85 -2.04 -1.24
C LEU A 118 -15.76 -1.19 -1.88
N ILE A 119 -16.00 0.12 -2.08
CA ILE A 119 -14.96 1.04 -2.58
C ILE A 119 -13.77 1.07 -1.63
N GLY A 120 -14.01 1.13 -0.32
CA GLY A 120 -12.94 1.08 0.67
C GLY A 120 -12.12 -0.21 0.60
N VAL A 121 -12.78 -1.36 0.50
CA VAL A 121 -12.14 -2.67 0.33
C VAL A 121 -11.31 -2.74 -0.96
N LEU A 122 -11.84 -2.28 -2.08
CA LEU A 122 -11.13 -2.26 -3.37
C LEU A 122 -9.93 -1.30 -3.34
N SER A 123 -10.08 -0.12 -2.74
CA SER A 123 -8.98 0.84 -2.56
C SER A 123 -7.90 0.28 -1.63
N GLY A 124 -8.29 -0.44 -0.57
CA GLY A 124 -7.37 -1.13 0.33
C GLY A 124 -6.65 -2.30 -0.35
N ALA A 125 -7.37 -3.09 -1.15
CA ALA A 125 -6.80 -4.20 -1.91
C ALA A 125 -5.80 -3.74 -2.98
N THR A 126 -6.03 -2.59 -3.59
CA THR A 126 -5.10 -1.97 -4.55
C THR A 126 -4.01 -1.12 -3.90
N THR A 127 -4.05 -0.96 -2.57
CA THR A 127 -3.13 -0.10 -1.82
C THR A 127 -3.10 1.34 -2.36
N ASN A 128 -4.29 1.89 -2.62
CA ASN A 128 -4.47 3.19 -3.27
C ASN A 128 -5.07 4.22 -2.29
N PRO A 129 -4.23 4.96 -1.53
CA PRO A 129 -4.70 6.00 -0.61
C PRO A 129 -5.46 7.16 -1.28
N PRO A 130 -5.08 7.63 -2.49
CA PRO A 130 -5.85 8.66 -3.19
C PRO A 130 -7.29 8.25 -3.50
N ALA A 131 -7.51 6.98 -3.88
CA ALA A 131 -8.87 6.47 -4.10
C ALA A 131 -9.70 6.45 -2.81
N LEU A 132 -9.06 6.19 -1.66
CA LEU A 132 -9.73 6.31 -0.37
C LEU A 132 -10.08 7.76 -0.04
N ALA A 133 -9.16 8.70 -0.26
CA ALA A 133 -9.42 10.12 -0.02
C ALA A 133 -10.62 10.59 -0.85
N TYR A 134 -10.62 10.31 -2.14
CA TYR A 134 -11.74 10.63 -3.03
C TYR A 134 -13.07 9.99 -2.57
N SER A 135 -13.04 8.73 -2.12
CA SER A 135 -14.26 8.07 -1.65
C SER A 135 -14.79 8.64 -0.34
N ASN A 136 -13.91 9.12 0.55
CA ASN A 136 -14.33 9.81 1.77
C ASN A 136 -14.93 11.18 1.48
N ASP A 137 -14.46 11.88 0.44
CA ASP A 137 -15.01 13.17 0.04
C ASP A 137 -16.42 13.04 -0.57
N LEU A 138 -16.72 11.89 -1.17
CA LEU A 138 -18.04 11.59 -1.75
C LEU A 138 -19.10 11.21 -0.71
N THR A 139 -18.70 10.86 0.49
CA THR A 139 -19.60 10.38 1.53
C THR A 139 -19.27 10.99 2.89
N SER A 140 -20.29 11.24 3.67
CA SER A 140 -20.16 11.71 5.06
C SER A 140 -20.05 10.55 6.08
N CYS A 141 -19.83 9.32 5.63
CA CYS A 141 -19.71 8.16 6.52
C CYS A 141 -18.32 7.54 6.47
N ASP A 142 -17.88 6.91 7.56
CA ASP A 142 -16.57 6.29 7.70
C ASP A 142 -16.45 4.90 7.02
N ALA A 143 -17.50 4.44 6.33
CA ALA A 143 -17.55 3.12 5.73
C ALA A 143 -16.39 2.82 4.75
N PRO A 144 -15.94 3.75 3.87
CA PRO A 144 -14.77 3.53 3.03
C PRO A 144 -13.49 3.38 3.83
N ALA A 145 -13.30 4.23 4.85
CA ALA A 145 -12.10 4.21 5.68
C ALA A 145 -11.99 2.90 6.47
N VAL A 146 -13.09 2.40 7.02
CA VAL A 146 -13.16 1.12 7.74
C VAL A 146 -12.86 -0.04 6.78
N GLY A 147 -13.48 -0.07 5.61
CA GLY A 147 -13.23 -1.09 4.58
C GLY A 147 -11.77 -1.12 4.15
N TYR A 148 -11.18 0.04 3.91
CA TYR A 148 -9.78 0.20 3.57
C TYR A 148 -8.84 -0.33 4.68
N ALA A 149 -9.04 0.15 5.91
CA ALA A 149 -8.19 -0.20 7.05
C ALA A 149 -8.19 -1.70 7.37
N THR A 150 -9.29 -2.38 7.07
CA THR A 150 -9.42 -3.83 7.28
C THR A 150 -8.56 -4.64 6.30
N VAL A 151 -8.49 -4.21 5.04
CA VAL A 151 -7.87 -4.99 3.96
C VAL A 151 -6.42 -4.57 3.69
N TYR A 152 -6.11 -3.28 3.82
CA TYR A 152 -4.82 -2.71 3.45
C TYR A 152 -3.60 -3.40 4.10
N PRO A 153 -3.54 -3.63 5.43
CA PRO A 153 -2.38 -4.25 6.07
C PRO A 153 -2.12 -5.67 5.56
N LEU A 154 -3.20 -6.45 5.41
CA LEU A 154 -3.12 -7.82 4.92
C LEU A 154 -2.64 -7.87 3.46
N THR A 155 -3.16 -6.97 2.63
CA THR A 155 -2.78 -6.90 1.21
C THR A 155 -1.32 -6.51 1.03
N MET A 156 -0.84 -5.54 1.81
CA MET A 156 0.57 -5.13 1.78
C MET A 156 1.48 -6.30 2.16
N PHE A 157 1.15 -6.99 3.24
CA PHE A 157 1.92 -8.15 3.69
C PHE A 157 1.95 -9.27 2.64
N LEU A 158 0.78 -9.64 2.10
CA LEU A 158 0.66 -10.68 1.08
C LEU A 158 1.41 -10.33 -0.22
N ARG A 159 1.37 -9.07 -0.66
CA ARG A 159 2.11 -8.63 -1.86
C ARG A 159 3.61 -8.80 -1.70
N VAL A 160 4.15 -8.41 -0.57
CA VAL A 160 5.58 -8.56 -0.29
C VAL A 160 5.96 -10.03 -0.26
N LEU A 161 5.18 -10.86 0.44
CA LEU A 161 5.44 -12.31 0.52
C LEU A 161 5.34 -12.99 -0.85
N THR A 162 4.27 -12.72 -1.61
CA THR A 162 4.10 -13.34 -2.93
C THR A 162 5.21 -12.95 -3.90
N ALA A 163 5.64 -11.69 -3.90
CA ALA A 163 6.76 -11.25 -4.72
C ALA A 163 8.06 -11.97 -4.36
N GLN A 164 8.33 -12.14 -3.07
CA GLN A 164 9.54 -12.84 -2.60
C GLN A 164 9.50 -14.34 -2.92
N ILE A 165 8.35 -15.00 -2.70
CA ILE A 165 8.18 -16.41 -3.05
C ILE A 165 8.36 -16.61 -4.56
N LEU A 166 7.86 -15.71 -5.37
CA LEU A 166 7.96 -15.78 -6.82
C LEU A 166 9.41 -15.62 -7.29
N ILE A 167 10.17 -14.72 -6.70
CA ILE A 167 11.60 -14.55 -6.97
C ILE A 167 12.38 -15.82 -6.57
N LEU A 168 12.09 -16.37 -5.38
CA LEU A 168 12.76 -17.60 -4.91
C LEU A 168 12.40 -18.83 -5.74
N ALA A 169 11.19 -18.88 -6.30
CA ALA A 169 10.75 -20.01 -7.12
C ALA A 169 11.29 -19.95 -8.57
N LEU A 170 11.65 -18.75 -9.04
CA LEU A 170 12.16 -18.51 -10.40
C LEU A 170 13.69 -18.37 -10.46
N ALA A 171 14.36 -18.21 -9.32
CA ALA A 171 15.81 -18.14 -9.18
C ALA A 171 16.43 -19.53 -9.04
#